data_4c189d62979251ef8dcd65f1d2cb5a7a
#
_entry.id   4c189d62979251ef8dcd65f1d2cb5a7a
#
_cell.length_a   1.000
_cell.length_b   1.000
_cell.length_c   1.000
_cell.angle_alpha   90.00
_cell.angle_beta   90.00
_cell.angle_gamma   90.00
#
_symmetry.space_group_name_H-M   'P 1'
#
loop_
_entity.id
_entity.type
_entity.pdbx_description
1 polymer ?
#
loop_
_entity_poly.entity_id
_entity_poly.type
_entity_poly.pdbx_seq_one_letter_code
_entity_poly.pdbx_strand_id
1 'polypeptide(L)'
;LSKNAGRGLLGVVIPGCAETFETEMRQRDHDRSRSFVDRHQKVRQFRQGDVIALPAGFTLWFYNNGDERLETVALLDTGNQINQLDHAFRNFFLAGKXHEAQGSESYRSRRRGESEQSERDNIFNPFDDELLAEIFNVDIETARKLKSQDDFRGQIVQADRFDIVFPGHEEEERESRRRGRWWDNLEASNGLEETLCSARLRLNLDEPARADVYNPRGGRISAANSQKLPILSWLRLSAEKGVLYKNAIMAPTWNANAHSVIYITRGSGRFQVVGQAGKAVFDGEVREGQMIIVPQNFAVIKKANDEEGLEWISFKTNDNAIVTPLAGRLSALRAMPEEVLMSAYDISREDARNLKFKREESRIMSSTSRRSSRYPSRPWPIEYALDVIKSMM
;
A
#
# COMPACT_ATOMS: atom_id res chain seq x y z
N LEU A 1 11.64 2.52 -5.44
CA LEU A 1 11.13 3.11 -6.68
C LEU A 1 12.26 3.84 -7.39
N SER A 2 12.60 3.40 -8.60
CA SER A 2 13.63 4.05 -9.41
C SER A 2 13.26 5.52 -9.66
N LYS A 3 14.23 6.32 -10.09
CA LYS A 3 14.04 7.74 -10.38
C LYS A 3 12.91 8.02 -11.39
N ASN A 4 12.42 6.98 -12.06
CA ASN A 4 11.43 7.06 -13.14
C ASN A 4 10.24 6.10 -12.88
N ALA A 5 9.79 5.95 -11.65
CA ALA A 5 8.60 5.13 -11.39
C ALA A 5 7.40 5.68 -12.17
N GLY A 6 6.70 4.78 -12.82
CA GLY A 6 5.72 5.09 -13.83
C GLY A 6 4.52 5.89 -13.34
N ARG A 7 3.80 6.42 -14.29
CA ARG A 7 2.48 7.03 -14.12
C ARG A 7 1.47 6.18 -14.85
N GLY A 8 0.22 6.24 -14.41
CA GLY A 8 -0.81 5.44 -15.05
C GLY A 8 -2.19 5.96 -14.79
N LEU A 9 -3.15 5.27 -15.38
CA LEU A 9 -4.57 5.46 -15.12
C LEU A 9 -5.08 4.29 -14.29
N LEU A 10 -5.92 4.61 -13.35
CA LEU A 10 -6.67 3.65 -12.53
C LEU A 10 -8.15 3.89 -12.76
N GLY A 11 -8.87 2.88 -13.25
CA GLY A 11 -10.31 2.88 -13.25
C GLY A 11 -10.83 2.03 -12.11
N VAL A 12 -11.82 2.55 -11.39
CA VAL A 12 -12.44 1.84 -10.26
C VAL A 12 -13.94 1.87 -10.44
N VAL A 13 -14.57 0.70 -10.38
CA VAL A 13 -16.03 0.57 -10.34
C VAL A 13 -16.43 0.22 -8.91
N ILE A 14 -17.15 1.12 -8.29
CA ILE A 14 -17.61 0.98 -6.90
C ILE A 14 -19.03 0.42 -6.92
N PRO A 15 -19.32 -0.70 -6.24
CA PRO A 15 -20.66 -1.28 -6.26
C PRO A 15 -21.73 -0.28 -5.83
N GLY A 16 -22.80 -0.20 -6.59
CA GLY A 16 -23.92 0.71 -6.33
C GLY A 16 -23.72 2.14 -6.81
N CYS A 17 -22.56 2.49 -7.35
CA CYS A 17 -22.29 3.85 -7.82
C CYS A 17 -22.37 3.92 -9.35
N ALA A 18 -22.96 4.99 -9.87
CA ALA A 18 -22.97 5.24 -11.32
C ALA A 18 -21.56 5.69 -11.76
N GLU A 19 -20.88 4.86 -12.52
CA GLU A 19 -19.49 5.08 -12.92
C GLU A 19 -19.31 5.54 -14.37
N THR A 20 -20.25 5.16 -15.24
CA THR A 20 -20.15 5.41 -16.67
C THR A 20 -21.42 6.11 -17.18
N PHE A 21 -21.26 7.04 -18.06
CA PHE A 21 -22.39 7.65 -18.76
C PHE A 21 -21.97 7.96 -20.21
N GLU A 22 -22.93 7.87 -21.08
CA GLU A 22 -22.78 8.21 -22.52
C GLU A 22 -23.12 9.68 -22.73
N THR A 23 -22.31 10.38 -23.46
CA THR A 23 -22.58 11.75 -23.87
C THR A 23 -22.60 11.82 -25.40
N GLU A 24 -23.70 12.30 -25.95
CA GLU A 24 -23.74 12.64 -27.38
C GLU A 24 -22.80 13.83 -27.63
N MET A 25 -21.71 13.56 -28.32
CA MET A 25 -20.92 14.65 -28.87
C MET A 25 -21.68 15.25 -30.05
N ARG A 26 -22.18 16.48 -29.87
CA ARG A 26 -22.65 17.28 -31.00
C ARG A 26 -21.45 17.70 -31.83
N GLN A 27 -21.15 16.91 -32.82
CA GLN A 27 -20.18 17.30 -33.83
C GLN A 27 -20.81 18.40 -34.67
N ARG A 28 -20.18 19.54 -34.72
CA ARG A 28 -20.65 20.74 -35.46
C ARG A 28 -20.49 20.64 -36.98
N ASP A 29 -20.26 19.47 -37.55
CA ASP A 29 -20.14 19.32 -38.98
C ASP A 29 -20.86 18.07 -39.52
N HIS A 30 -21.41 18.25 -40.65
CA HIS A 30 -22.25 17.51 -41.59
C HIS A 30 -22.16 15.97 -41.67
N ASP A 31 -21.55 15.27 -40.74
CA ASP A 31 -21.53 13.80 -40.77
C ASP A 31 -22.56 13.23 -39.77
N ARG A 32 -23.47 12.42 -40.27
CA ARG A 32 -24.61 11.86 -39.55
C ARG A 32 -24.26 10.68 -38.62
N SER A 33 -23.00 10.40 -38.39
CA SER A 33 -22.64 9.35 -37.41
C SER A 33 -22.62 9.93 -35.98
N ARG A 34 -23.55 9.48 -35.17
CA ARG A 34 -23.55 9.76 -33.73
C ARG A 34 -22.36 9.06 -33.08
N SER A 35 -21.35 9.82 -32.69
CA SER A 35 -20.24 9.29 -31.93
C SER A 35 -20.60 9.34 -30.43
N PHE A 36 -20.73 8.20 -29.83
CA PHE A 36 -20.89 8.08 -28.37
C PHE A 36 -19.51 7.99 -27.75
N VAL A 37 -19.32 8.72 -26.69
CA VAL A 37 -18.07 8.71 -25.93
C VAL A 37 -18.35 8.25 -24.51
N ASP A 38 -17.74 7.16 -24.13
CA ASP A 38 -17.79 6.67 -22.76
C ASP A 38 -17.05 7.62 -21.83
N ARG A 39 -17.71 8.07 -20.79
CA ARG A 39 -17.10 8.85 -19.71
C ARG A 39 -17.17 8.09 -18.41
N HIS A 40 -16.02 7.94 -17.80
CA HIS A 40 -15.88 7.23 -16.53
C HIS A 40 -15.56 8.21 -15.40
N GLN A 41 -16.45 8.32 -14.43
CA GLN A 41 -16.29 9.25 -13.32
C GLN A 41 -15.15 8.89 -12.37
N LYS A 42 -14.79 7.60 -12.30
CA LYS A 42 -13.79 7.10 -11.36
C LYS A 42 -12.48 6.68 -12.04
N VAL A 43 -12.15 7.30 -13.16
CA VAL A 43 -10.83 7.14 -13.77
C VAL A 43 -9.92 8.24 -13.22
N ARG A 44 -8.81 7.86 -12.65
CA ARG A 44 -7.87 8.75 -11.98
C ARG A 44 -6.45 8.50 -12.47
N GLN A 45 -5.70 9.57 -12.63
CA GLN A 45 -4.25 9.45 -12.81
C GLN A 45 -3.59 9.11 -11.47
N PHE A 46 -2.59 8.24 -11.53
CA PHE A 46 -1.74 7.97 -10.38
C PHE A 46 -0.27 8.07 -10.77
N ARG A 47 0.56 8.27 -9.78
CA ARG A 47 2.00 8.47 -9.97
C ARG A 47 2.79 7.88 -8.81
N GLN A 48 4.09 7.89 -8.94
CA GLN A 48 5.01 7.45 -7.90
C GLN A 48 4.64 8.05 -6.52
N GLY A 49 4.70 7.21 -5.51
CA GLY A 49 4.40 7.59 -4.13
C GLY A 49 2.93 7.54 -3.75
N ASP A 50 2.04 7.26 -4.72
CA ASP A 50 0.62 7.11 -4.41
C ASP A 50 0.37 5.80 -3.67
N VAL A 51 -0.36 5.90 -2.57
CA VAL A 51 -1.00 4.77 -1.88
C VAL A 51 -2.47 4.77 -2.29
N ILE A 52 -2.94 3.63 -2.75
CA ILE A 52 -4.29 3.44 -3.24
C ILE A 52 -5.00 2.43 -2.35
N ALA A 53 -6.13 2.82 -1.78
CA ALA A 53 -6.95 1.98 -0.92
C ALA A 53 -8.10 1.39 -1.74
N LEU A 54 -8.20 0.06 -1.75
CA LEU A 54 -9.16 -0.68 -2.57
C LEU A 54 -9.96 -1.65 -1.67
N PRO A 55 -11.14 -1.27 -1.24
CA PRO A 55 -12.00 -2.18 -0.48
C PRO A 55 -12.41 -3.42 -1.27
N ALA A 56 -12.77 -4.48 -0.56
CA ALA A 56 -13.26 -5.71 -1.17
C ALA A 56 -14.52 -5.43 -2.00
N GLY A 57 -14.66 -6.12 -3.11
CA GLY A 57 -15.80 -5.96 -4.03
C GLY A 57 -15.65 -4.86 -5.08
N PHE A 58 -14.61 -4.04 -4.97
CA PHE A 58 -14.34 -3.02 -6.00
C PHE A 58 -13.72 -3.68 -7.23
N THR A 59 -14.28 -3.41 -8.40
CA THR A 59 -13.68 -3.79 -9.68
C THR A 59 -12.67 -2.73 -10.10
N LEU A 60 -11.51 -3.15 -10.58
CA LEU A 60 -10.46 -2.20 -10.93
C LEU A 60 -9.67 -2.66 -12.16
N TRP A 61 -9.13 -1.68 -12.85
CA TRP A 61 -8.17 -1.90 -13.93
C TRP A 61 -7.09 -0.81 -13.87
N PHE A 62 -5.91 -1.17 -14.36
CA PHE A 62 -4.77 -0.25 -14.45
C PHE A 62 -4.29 -0.15 -15.89
N TYR A 63 -3.86 1.04 -16.28
CA TYR A 63 -3.24 1.27 -17.58
C TYR A 63 -1.96 2.10 -17.38
N ASN A 64 -0.86 1.59 -17.89
CA ASN A 64 0.40 2.33 -17.91
C ASN A 64 0.39 3.29 -19.10
N ASN A 65 0.17 4.57 -18.86
CA ASN A 65 0.18 5.60 -19.90
C ASN A 65 1.51 6.37 -19.94
N GLY A 66 2.55 5.84 -19.30
CA GLY A 66 3.90 6.39 -19.32
C GLY A 66 4.83 5.56 -20.19
N ASP A 67 6.03 6.07 -20.39
CA ASP A 67 7.08 5.41 -21.16
C ASP A 67 7.93 4.46 -20.32
N GLU A 68 7.74 4.51 -18.99
CA GLU A 68 8.51 3.73 -18.02
C GLU A 68 7.69 2.56 -17.49
N ARG A 69 8.40 1.54 -17.04
CA ARG A 69 7.79 0.38 -16.37
C ARG A 69 7.05 0.82 -15.10
N LEU A 70 5.82 0.36 -14.95
CA LEU A 70 5.02 0.58 -13.74
C LEU A 70 5.25 -0.56 -12.75
N GLU A 71 5.69 -0.22 -11.55
CA GLU A 71 5.90 -1.18 -10.45
C GLU A 71 4.97 -0.83 -9.30
N THR A 72 4.28 -1.83 -8.77
CA THR A 72 3.38 -1.69 -7.63
C THR A 72 3.70 -2.72 -6.56
N VAL A 73 3.51 -2.34 -5.30
CA VAL A 73 3.57 -3.25 -4.16
C VAL A 73 2.18 -3.25 -3.52
N ALA A 74 1.57 -4.42 -3.44
CA ALA A 74 0.23 -4.56 -2.88
C ALA A 74 0.25 -5.43 -1.62
N LEU A 75 -0.48 -4.99 -0.61
CA LEU A 75 -0.82 -5.82 0.55
C LEU A 75 -2.30 -6.20 0.44
N LEU A 76 -2.58 -7.50 0.50
CA LEU A 76 -3.93 -8.04 0.47
C LEU A 76 -4.26 -8.60 1.86
N ASP A 77 -5.32 -8.10 2.47
CA ASP A 77 -5.80 -8.60 3.76
C ASP A 77 -6.77 -9.77 3.53
N THR A 78 -6.28 -10.97 3.72
CA THR A 78 -7.07 -12.21 3.54
C THR A 78 -7.83 -12.60 4.79
N GLY A 79 -7.46 -12.04 5.94
CA GLY A 79 -8.09 -12.32 7.23
C GLY A 79 -9.10 -11.27 7.70
N ASN A 80 -9.52 -10.37 6.79
CA ASN A 80 -10.44 -9.30 7.14
C ASN A 80 -11.81 -9.88 7.56
N GLN A 81 -12.41 -9.27 8.57
CA GLN A 81 -13.73 -9.69 9.11
C GLN A 81 -14.88 -9.60 8.08
N ILE A 82 -14.68 -8.91 6.96
CA ILE A 82 -15.64 -8.88 5.85
C ILE A 82 -15.70 -10.24 5.15
N ASN A 83 -14.61 -11.03 5.21
CA ASN A 83 -14.62 -12.39 4.70
C ASN A 83 -15.52 -13.26 5.58
N GLN A 84 -16.63 -13.72 5.01
CA GLN A 84 -17.66 -14.50 5.72
C GLN A 84 -17.48 -16.00 5.61
N LEU A 85 -16.46 -16.47 4.90
CA LEU A 85 -16.30 -17.89 4.59
C LEU A 85 -15.18 -18.55 5.41
N ASP A 86 -13.95 -18.23 5.09
CA ASP A 86 -12.77 -18.86 5.68
C ASP A 86 -11.56 -17.95 5.51
N HIS A 87 -10.38 -18.41 5.89
CA HIS A 87 -9.13 -17.65 5.73
C HIS A 87 -8.50 -17.81 4.34
N ALA A 88 -9.15 -18.52 3.41
CA ALA A 88 -8.63 -18.64 2.06
C ALA A 88 -8.80 -17.33 1.29
N PHE A 89 -7.77 -16.94 0.57
CA PHE A 89 -7.83 -15.76 -0.29
C PHE A 89 -8.78 -16.02 -1.44
N ARG A 90 -9.78 -15.15 -1.58
CA ARG A 90 -10.78 -15.26 -2.64
C ARG A 90 -10.82 -13.97 -3.45
N ASN A 91 -10.39 -14.08 -4.66
CA ASN A 91 -10.58 -13.03 -5.66
C ASN A 91 -10.92 -13.70 -6.98
N PHE A 92 -11.51 -12.96 -7.88
CA PHE A 92 -11.76 -13.41 -9.24
C PHE A 92 -11.39 -12.31 -10.22
N PHE A 93 -11.11 -12.72 -11.43
CA PHE A 93 -10.76 -11.81 -12.51
C PHE A 93 -11.93 -11.72 -13.46
N LEU A 94 -12.18 -10.53 -14.00
CA LEU A 94 -13.21 -10.34 -15.02
C LEU A 94 -12.69 -10.69 -16.40
N ALA A 95 -11.36 -10.65 -16.60
CA ALA A 95 -10.73 -10.97 -17.89
C ALA A 95 -9.35 -11.58 -17.66
N GLY A 96 -8.88 -12.38 -18.62
CA GLY A 96 -7.56 -13.00 -18.61
C GLY A 96 -7.51 -14.29 -17.78
N LYS A 97 -6.30 -14.82 -17.63
CA LYS A 97 -6.01 -16.05 -16.90
C LYS A 97 -4.85 -15.87 -15.93
N UNK A 98 -4.82 -16.37 -14.91
CA UNK A 98 -3.96 -16.23 -14.19
C UNK A 98 -2.99 -16.94 -14.53
N HIS A 99 -2.07 -16.56 -14.89
CA HIS A 99 -0.79 -17.22 -15.04
C HIS A 99 -0.01 -17.17 -13.74
N GLU A 100 0.37 -18.30 -13.25
CA GLU A 100 1.29 -18.36 -12.10
C GLU A 100 2.60 -17.65 -12.44
N ALA A 101 2.96 -16.66 -11.66
CA ALA A 101 4.33 -16.15 -11.70
C ALA A 101 5.26 -17.32 -11.32
N GLN A 102 6.18 -17.67 -12.21
CA GLN A 102 7.17 -18.70 -11.92
C GLN A 102 7.89 -18.35 -10.62
N GLY A 103 7.67 -19.14 -9.58
CA GLY A 103 8.34 -18.98 -8.28
C GLY A 103 7.45 -18.94 -7.05
N SER A 104 6.13 -18.98 -7.20
CA SER A 104 5.24 -19.03 -6.04
C SER A 104 4.76 -20.47 -5.78
N GLU A 105 5.61 -21.25 -5.18
CA GLU A 105 5.26 -22.61 -4.73
C GLU A 105 4.42 -22.65 -3.43
N SER A 106 4.02 -21.50 -2.90
CA SER A 106 3.55 -21.46 -1.53
C SER A 106 2.09 -21.10 -1.35
N TYR A 107 1.17 -21.83 -1.94
CA TYR A 107 -0.22 -21.97 -1.42
C TYR A 107 -0.93 -23.04 -2.23
N ARG A 108 -0.35 -24.22 -2.29
CA ARG A 108 -1.08 -25.40 -2.72
C ARG A 108 -1.93 -25.91 -1.55
N SER A 109 -3.16 -25.46 -1.49
CA SER A 109 -4.18 -26.15 -0.73
C SER A 109 -4.32 -27.57 -1.34
N ARG A 110 -3.87 -28.56 -0.60
CA ARG A 110 -4.00 -29.96 -0.99
C ARG A 110 -5.47 -30.39 -0.91
N ARG A 111 -6.31 -29.94 -1.84
CA ARG A 111 -7.56 -30.63 -2.12
C ARG A 111 -7.34 -31.52 -3.34
N ARG A 112 -7.19 -32.82 -3.05
CA ARG A 112 -7.10 -33.90 -4.02
C ARG A 112 -8.41 -33.96 -4.82
N GLY A 113 -8.38 -33.70 -6.13
CA GLY A 113 -9.39 -34.15 -7.05
C GLY A 113 -10.16 -33.14 -7.89
N GLU A 114 -9.86 -31.82 -7.80
CA GLU A 114 -10.45 -30.86 -8.74
C GLU A 114 -9.39 -30.48 -9.78
N SER A 115 -9.81 -30.37 -11.02
CA SER A 115 -8.89 -30.06 -12.12
C SER A 115 -8.17 -28.73 -11.87
N GLU A 116 -6.87 -28.73 -11.93
CA GLU A 116 -5.99 -27.56 -11.70
C GLU A 116 -6.28 -26.38 -12.64
N GLN A 117 -7.12 -26.57 -13.62
CA GLN A 117 -7.43 -25.61 -14.67
C GLN A 117 -8.49 -24.57 -14.26
N SER A 118 -9.43 -24.93 -13.37
CA SER A 118 -10.59 -24.09 -13.07
C SER A 118 -10.29 -22.88 -12.14
N GLU A 119 -9.21 -22.95 -11.37
CA GLU A 119 -8.86 -21.85 -10.43
C GLU A 119 -8.15 -20.66 -11.10
N ARG A 120 -7.85 -20.75 -12.38
CA ARG A 120 -7.00 -19.79 -13.10
C ARG A 120 -7.73 -18.96 -14.13
N ASP A 121 -8.97 -19.29 -14.42
CA ASP A 121 -9.76 -18.64 -15.46
C ASP A 121 -10.55 -17.44 -14.88
N ASN A 122 -11.08 -16.61 -15.77
CA ASN A 122 -11.93 -15.51 -15.34
C ASN A 122 -13.28 -16.01 -14.82
N ILE A 123 -14.01 -15.16 -14.10
CA ILE A 123 -15.25 -15.53 -13.42
C ILE A 123 -16.35 -16.02 -14.40
N PHE A 124 -16.28 -15.64 -15.66
CA PHE A 124 -17.29 -16.01 -16.66
C PHE A 124 -17.06 -17.41 -17.22
N ASN A 125 -15.85 -17.96 -17.11
CA ASN A 125 -15.48 -19.23 -17.74
C ASN A 125 -16.44 -20.40 -17.42
N PRO A 126 -16.84 -20.63 -16.15
CA PRO A 126 -17.70 -21.76 -15.84
C PRO A 126 -19.19 -21.58 -16.18
N PHE A 127 -19.62 -20.36 -16.55
CA PHE A 127 -21.03 -20.14 -16.91
C PHE A 127 -21.33 -20.71 -18.30
N ASP A 128 -22.60 -21.01 -18.52
CA ASP A 128 -23.10 -21.53 -19.79
C ASP A 128 -23.05 -20.46 -20.89
N ASP A 129 -22.64 -20.85 -22.11
CA ASP A 129 -22.46 -19.92 -23.25
C ASP A 129 -23.78 -19.26 -23.66
N GLU A 130 -24.84 -20.06 -23.72
CA GLU A 130 -26.17 -19.60 -24.17
C GLU A 130 -26.78 -18.63 -23.17
N LEU A 131 -26.64 -18.93 -21.86
CA LEU A 131 -27.11 -18.05 -20.79
C LEU A 131 -26.35 -16.72 -20.81
N LEU A 132 -25.03 -16.73 -21.00
CA LEU A 132 -24.26 -15.51 -21.07
C LEU A 132 -24.62 -14.68 -22.30
N ALA A 133 -24.82 -15.34 -23.45
CA ALA A 133 -25.23 -14.67 -24.69
C ALA A 133 -26.59 -13.99 -24.48
N GLU A 134 -27.54 -14.67 -23.82
CA GLU A 134 -28.85 -14.11 -23.52
C GLU A 134 -28.77 -12.95 -22.53
N ILE A 135 -28.00 -13.10 -21.44
CA ILE A 135 -27.85 -12.08 -20.38
C ILE A 135 -27.27 -10.78 -20.94
N PHE A 136 -26.22 -10.90 -21.77
CA PHE A 136 -25.55 -9.73 -22.35
C PHE A 136 -26.18 -9.27 -23.67
N ASN A 137 -27.14 -10.03 -24.20
CA ASN A 137 -27.77 -9.79 -25.50
C ASN A 137 -26.74 -9.71 -26.65
N VAL A 138 -25.84 -10.67 -26.67
CA VAL A 138 -24.76 -10.77 -27.67
C VAL A 138 -24.80 -12.15 -28.36
N ASP A 139 -24.05 -12.31 -29.44
CA ASP A 139 -23.90 -13.63 -30.08
C ASP A 139 -23.05 -14.58 -29.21
N ILE A 140 -23.21 -15.87 -29.46
CA ILE A 140 -22.50 -16.93 -28.71
C ILE A 140 -20.98 -16.79 -28.85
N GLU A 141 -20.50 -16.34 -29.99
CA GLU A 141 -19.07 -16.15 -30.22
C GLU A 141 -18.50 -15.07 -29.29
N THR A 142 -19.22 -13.97 -29.11
CA THR A 142 -18.85 -12.91 -28.16
C THR A 142 -18.89 -13.42 -26.71
N ALA A 143 -19.89 -14.23 -26.35
CA ALA A 143 -19.97 -14.86 -25.01
C ALA A 143 -18.74 -15.75 -24.74
N ARG A 144 -18.33 -16.55 -25.74
CA ARG A 144 -17.13 -17.40 -25.65
C ARG A 144 -15.85 -16.57 -25.52
N LYS A 145 -15.75 -15.43 -26.22
CA LYS A 145 -14.62 -14.50 -26.04
C LYS A 145 -14.58 -13.92 -24.64
N LEU A 146 -15.75 -13.57 -24.07
CA LEU A 146 -15.84 -13.10 -22.68
C LEU A 146 -15.30 -14.16 -21.70
N LYS A 147 -15.55 -15.43 -21.95
CA LYS A 147 -15.07 -16.55 -21.17
C LYS A 147 -13.56 -16.84 -21.37
N SER A 148 -12.94 -16.23 -22.36
CA SER A 148 -11.53 -16.45 -22.75
C SER A 148 -11.24 -17.91 -23.13
N GLN A 149 -12.18 -18.60 -23.76
CA GLN A 149 -12.03 -20.03 -24.11
C GLN A 149 -10.81 -20.23 -25.04
N ASP A 150 -10.66 -19.39 -26.05
CA ASP A 150 -9.59 -19.48 -27.05
C ASP A 150 -8.50 -18.39 -26.86
N ASP A 151 -8.43 -17.81 -25.67
CA ASP A 151 -7.53 -16.69 -25.39
C ASP A 151 -6.56 -17.07 -24.27
N PHE A 152 -5.27 -17.08 -24.59
CA PHE A 152 -4.20 -17.43 -23.64
C PHE A 152 -3.54 -16.22 -23.01
N ARG A 153 -4.08 -15.01 -23.25
CA ARG A 153 -3.55 -13.80 -22.62
C ARG A 153 -3.80 -13.81 -21.11
N GLY A 154 -2.85 -13.29 -20.36
CA GLY A 154 -2.98 -13.11 -18.91
C GLY A 154 -3.79 -11.87 -18.55
N GLN A 155 -3.67 -11.49 -17.30
CA GLN A 155 -4.35 -10.29 -16.76
C GLN A 155 -3.69 -8.98 -17.24
N ILE A 156 -2.44 -9.06 -17.70
CA ILE A 156 -1.70 -7.90 -18.18
C ILE A 156 -1.55 -8.07 -19.69
N VAL A 157 -2.14 -7.14 -20.43
CA VAL A 157 -2.14 -7.18 -21.89
C VAL A 157 -1.59 -5.88 -22.46
N GLN A 158 -0.99 -5.95 -23.62
CA GLN A 158 -0.59 -4.76 -24.37
C GLN A 158 -1.81 -4.19 -25.08
N ALA A 159 -2.07 -2.90 -24.87
CA ALA A 159 -3.14 -2.17 -25.54
C ALA A 159 -2.53 -1.34 -26.67
N ASP A 160 -2.98 -1.56 -27.91
CA ASP A 160 -2.51 -0.80 -29.07
C ASP A 160 -3.06 0.63 -29.06
N ARG A 161 -4.30 0.79 -28.62
CA ARG A 161 -4.94 2.09 -28.42
C ARG A 161 -5.76 2.04 -27.12
N PHE A 162 -5.74 3.15 -26.41
CA PHE A 162 -6.50 3.27 -25.18
C PHE A 162 -7.13 4.66 -25.12
N ASP A 163 -8.22 4.81 -25.84
CA ASP A 163 -8.94 6.09 -26.02
C ASP A 163 -10.05 6.21 -24.99
N ILE A 164 -9.68 6.27 -23.72
CA ILE A 164 -10.62 6.46 -22.64
C ILE A 164 -10.79 7.95 -22.33
N VAL A 165 -12.03 8.38 -22.16
CA VAL A 165 -12.34 9.75 -21.76
C VAL A 165 -12.45 9.79 -20.23
N PHE A 166 -11.68 10.65 -19.61
CA PHE A 166 -11.73 10.85 -18.16
C PHE A 166 -11.98 12.33 -17.86
N PRO A 167 -12.50 12.64 -16.68
CA PRO A 167 -12.80 14.02 -16.30
C PRO A 167 -11.58 14.94 -16.47
N GLY A 168 -11.80 16.08 -17.09
CA GLY A 168 -10.75 17.07 -17.29
C GLY A 168 -10.27 17.71 -15.99
N HIS A 169 -9.13 18.36 -16.06
CA HIS A 169 -8.50 19.03 -14.91
C HIS A 169 -9.46 19.98 -14.17
N GLU A 170 -10.34 20.66 -14.90
CA GLU A 170 -11.31 21.58 -14.29
C GLU A 170 -12.30 20.88 -13.36
N GLU A 171 -12.67 19.64 -13.69
CA GLU A 171 -13.56 18.86 -12.84
C GLU A 171 -12.83 18.34 -11.60
N GLU A 172 -11.56 17.94 -11.74
CA GLU A 172 -10.72 17.58 -10.60
C GLU A 172 -10.52 18.77 -9.65
N GLU A 173 -10.29 19.97 -10.19
CA GLU A 173 -10.19 21.20 -9.37
C GLU A 173 -11.51 21.57 -8.71
N ARG A 174 -12.64 21.45 -9.42
CA ARG A 174 -13.97 21.69 -8.84
C ARG A 174 -14.28 20.69 -7.74
N GLU A 175 -13.94 19.43 -7.94
CA GLU A 175 -14.10 18.38 -6.95
C GLU A 175 -13.19 18.61 -5.73
N SER A 176 -11.97 19.08 -5.96
CA SER A 176 -11.03 19.45 -4.90
C SER A 176 -11.53 20.64 -4.09
N ARG A 177 -12.12 21.64 -4.76
CA ARG A 177 -12.71 22.82 -4.10
C ARG A 177 -14.00 22.47 -3.35
N ARG A 178 -14.79 21.53 -3.87
CA ARG A 178 -15.98 21.00 -3.18
C ARG A 178 -15.59 20.25 -1.90
N ARG A 179 -14.47 19.52 -1.91
CA ARG A 179 -13.96 18.79 -0.75
C ARG A 179 -13.55 19.71 0.40
N GLY A 180 -13.12 20.95 0.12
CA GLY A 180 -12.85 21.95 1.15
C GLY A 180 -14.11 22.40 1.91
N ARG A 181 -15.29 22.22 1.31
CA ARG A 181 -16.59 22.52 1.91
C ARG A 181 -17.33 21.27 2.42
N TRP A 182 -16.66 20.14 2.43
CA TRP A 182 -17.29 18.84 2.73
C TRP A 182 -17.79 18.77 4.18
N TRP A 183 -17.09 19.43 5.08
CA TRP A 183 -17.48 19.46 6.49
C TRP A 183 -18.78 20.24 6.72
N ASP A 184 -19.09 21.19 5.84
CA ASP A 184 -20.32 21.99 5.95
C ASP A 184 -21.56 21.26 5.41
N ASN A 185 -21.38 20.19 4.64
CA ASN A 185 -22.48 19.47 3.98
C ASN A 185 -22.76 18.07 4.56
N LEU A 186 -22.16 17.74 5.69
CA LEU A 186 -22.39 16.44 6.35
C LEU A 186 -23.84 16.24 6.82
N GLU A 187 -24.61 17.33 6.95
CA GLU A 187 -26.02 17.29 7.32
C GLU A 187 -26.95 16.90 6.17
N ALA A 188 -26.46 16.88 4.92
CA ALA A 188 -27.32 16.68 3.75
C ALA A 188 -27.13 15.30 3.07
N SER A 189 -26.16 14.48 3.49
CA SER A 189 -25.93 13.17 2.87
C SER A 189 -26.67 12.08 3.68
N ASN A 190 -27.65 11.47 3.05
CA ASN A 190 -28.55 10.53 3.68
C ASN A 190 -28.16 9.07 3.54
N GLY A 191 -26.94 8.75 3.10
CA GLY A 191 -26.62 7.37 2.87
C GLY A 191 -25.15 7.03 2.79
N LEU A 192 -24.86 5.81 3.22
CA LEU A 192 -23.55 5.17 3.14
C LEU A 192 -23.06 5.12 1.68
N GLU A 193 -23.97 4.88 0.75
CA GLU A 193 -23.67 4.79 -0.68
C GLU A 193 -23.11 6.10 -1.25
N GLU A 194 -23.69 7.22 -0.91
CA GLU A 194 -23.21 8.54 -1.36
C GLU A 194 -21.81 8.82 -0.81
N THR A 195 -21.56 8.46 0.44
CA THR A 195 -20.24 8.62 1.07
C THR A 195 -19.19 7.75 0.39
N LEU A 196 -19.53 6.50 0.06
CA LEU A 196 -18.63 5.57 -0.61
C LEU A 196 -18.35 6.01 -2.06
N CYS A 197 -19.37 6.43 -2.80
CA CYS A 197 -19.22 6.86 -4.19
C CYS A 197 -18.31 8.09 -4.33
N SER A 198 -18.28 8.96 -3.33
CA SER A 198 -17.44 10.16 -3.32
C SER A 198 -16.11 9.96 -2.58
N ALA A 199 -15.82 8.74 -2.10
CA ALA A 199 -14.66 8.48 -1.29
C ALA A 199 -13.36 8.72 -2.05
N ARG A 200 -12.43 9.35 -1.38
CA ARG A 200 -11.07 9.50 -1.86
C ARG A 200 -10.34 8.17 -1.66
N LEU A 201 -9.81 7.61 -2.74
CA LEU A 201 -9.11 6.30 -2.71
C LEU A 201 -7.59 6.43 -2.69
N ARG A 202 -7.04 7.64 -2.86
CA ARG A 202 -5.61 7.82 -3.11
C ARG A 202 -5.02 8.94 -2.25
N LEU A 203 -3.78 8.70 -1.78
CA LEU A 203 -2.96 9.70 -1.08
C LEU A 203 -1.51 9.55 -1.51
N ASN A 204 -0.87 10.66 -1.91
CA ASN A 204 0.55 10.63 -2.27
C ASN A 204 1.42 10.82 -1.03
N LEU A 205 2.36 9.91 -0.80
CA LEU A 205 3.31 9.93 0.32
C LEU A 205 4.69 10.49 -0.05
N ASP A 206 4.92 10.81 -1.33
CA ASP A 206 6.22 11.33 -1.77
C ASP A 206 6.33 12.85 -1.65
N GLU A 207 5.23 13.55 -1.37
CA GLU A 207 5.25 15.00 -1.23
C GLU A 207 5.95 15.42 0.07
N PRO A 208 7.16 16.04 0.00
CA PRO A 208 7.93 16.36 1.23
C PRO A 208 7.21 17.34 2.16
N ALA A 209 6.42 18.25 1.61
CA ALA A 209 5.67 19.24 2.38
C ALA A 209 4.61 18.62 3.29
N ARG A 210 4.21 17.37 3.03
CA ARG A 210 3.21 16.65 3.80
C ARG A 210 3.80 15.59 4.73
N ALA A 211 5.13 15.60 4.91
CA ALA A 211 5.78 14.62 5.79
C ALA A 211 5.37 14.84 7.25
N ASP A 212 5.06 13.74 7.93
CA ASP A 212 4.72 13.74 9.37
C ASP A 212 5.95 13.94 10.24
N VAL A 213 7.09 13.45 9.77
CA VAL A 213 8.39 13.63 10.40
C VAL A 213 9.37 14.08 9.33
N TYR A 214 10.09 15.16 9.60
CA TYR A 214 11.09 15.68 8.68
C TYR A 214 12.35 16.11 9.42
N ASN A 215 13.49 15.68 8.90
CA ASN A 215 14.81 16.11 9.34
C ASN A 215 15.62 16.43 8.07
N PRO A 216 16.06 17.68 7.89
CA PRO A 216 16.75 18.06 6.64
C PRO A 216 18.05 17.30 6.39
N ARG A 217 18.67 16.74 7.42
CA ARG A 217 19.90 15.93 7.30
C ARG A 217 19.69 14.45 7.47
N GLY A 218 18.49 14.02 7.83
CA GLY A 218 18.19 12.62 8.14
C GLY A 218 17.17 11.97 7.21
N GLY A 219 16.19 12.73 6.73
CA GLY A 219 15.15 12.16 5.88
C GLY A 219 13.74 12.51 6.33
N ARG A 220 12.76 11.70 5.90
CA ARG A 220 11.36 11.99 6.20
C ARG A 220 10.52 10.70 6.35
N ILE A 221 9.40 10.83 7.04
CA ILE A 221 8.38 9.79 7.15
C ILE A 221 7.03 10.43 6.83
N SER A 222 6.27 9.79 5.95
CA SER A 222 4.91 10.17 5.59
C SER A 222 3.98 8.98 5.81
N ALA A 223 2.82 9.22 6.40
CA ALA A 223 1.86 8.15 6.68
C ALA A 223 0.50 8.43 6.02
N ALA A 224 -0.12 7.37 5.52
CA ALA A 224 -1.52 7.32 5.14
C ALA A 224 -2.26 6.54 6.22
N ASN A 225 -3.14 7.21 6.94
CA ASN A 225 -3.99 6.63 7.98
C ASN A 225 -5.43 7.07 7.75
N SER A 226 -6.37 6.58 8.56
CA SER A 226 -7.80 6.89 8.40
C SER A 226 -8.13 8.38 8.62
N GLN A 227 -7.28 9.13 9.34
CA GLN A 227 -7.46 10.56 9.50
C GLN A 227 -7.19 11.33 8.20
N LYS A 228 -6.20 10.89 7.41
CA LYS A 228 -5.81 11.53 6.13
C LYS A 228 -6.52 10.94 4.93
N LEU A 229 -6.92 9.68 5.01
CA LEU A 229 -7.58 8.92 3.94
C LEU A 229 -8.67 8.06 4.58
N PRO A 230 -9.88 8.61 4.78
CA PRO A 230 -10.93 7.98 5.60
C PRO A 230 -11.34 6.57 5.17
N ILE A 231 -11.24 6.23 3.89
CA ILE A 231 -11.56 4.88 3.38
C ILE A 231 -10.71 3.79 4.06
N LEU A 232 -9.54 4.14 4.60
CA LEU A 232 -8.67 3.19 5.31
C LEU A 232 -9.33 2.64 6.58
N SER A 233 -10.31 3.34 7.16
CA SER A 233 -11.07 2.82 8.30
C SER A 233 -11.85 1.56 7.94
N TRP A 234 -12.28 1.44 6.67
CA TRP A 234 -12.98 0.26 6.16
C TRP A 234 -12.02 -0.92 5.95
N LEU A 235 -10.80 -0.62 5.52
CA LEU A 235 -9.78 -1.65 5.30
C LEU A 235 -9.09 -2.07 6.60
N ARG A 236 -9.12 -1.21 7.63
CA ARG A 236 -8.37 -1.38 8.88
C ARG A 236 -6.86 -1.53 8.64
N LEU A 237 -6.38 -0.86 7.62
CA LEU A 237 -4.97 -0.85 7.24
C LEU A 237 -4.48 0.58 7.14
N SER A 238 -3.18 0.78 7.32
CA SER A 238 -2.51 2.05 7.04
C SER A 238 -1.19 1.80 6.34
N ALA A 239 -0.58 2.86 5.82
CA ALA A 239 0.71 2.77 5.16
C ALA A 239 1.63 3.89 5.63
N GLU A 240 2.93 3.60 5.66
CA GLU A 240 3.97 4.56 6.01
C GLU A 240 5.10 4.46 5.00
N LYS A 241 5.47 5.58 4.39
CA LYS A 241 6.68 5.65 3.56
C LYS A 241 7.78 6.36 4.35
N GLY A 242 8.95 5.74 4.38
CA GLY A 242 10.14 6.32 5.00
C GLY A 242 11.26 6.50 3.99
N VAL A 243 11.99 7.59 4.16
CA VAL A 243 13.21 7.90 3.42
C VAL A 243 14.26 8.30 4.45
N LEU A 244 15.35 7.55 4.53
CA LEU A 244 16.53 7.90 5.30
C LEU A 244 17.67 8.23 4.36
N TYR A 245 18.28 9.37 4.57
CA TYR A 245 19.48 9.78 3.84
C TYR A 245 20.68 8.94 4.30
N LYS A 246 21.79 9.03 3.59
CA LYS A 246 23.02 8.30 3.89
C LYS A 246 23.39 8.39 5.37
N ASN A 247 23.62 7.23 5.99
CA ASN A 247 23.98 7.10 7.42
C ASN A 247 22.94 7.58 8.42
N ALA A 248 21.77 8.04 7.99
CA ALA A 248 20.70 8.46 8.90
C ALA A 248 20.12 7.25 9.65
N ILE A 249 19.60 7.52 10.84
CA ILE A 249 19.06 6.50 11.74
C ILE A 249 17.62 6.87 12.10
N MET A 250 16.71 5.93 11.98
CA MET A 250 15.41 6.03 12.63
C MET A 250 15.54 5.47 14.05
N ALA A 251 15.19 6.27 15.04
CA ALA A 251 15.20 5.89 16.46
C ALA A 251 14.40 4.60 16.65
N PRO A 252 14.73 3.80 17.68
CA PRO A 252 13.93 2.61 17.95
C PRO A 252 12.48 3.00 18.22
N THR A 253 11.57 2.37 17.50
CA THR A 253 10.13 2.60 17.61
C THR A 253 9.41 1.28 17.71
N TRP A 254 8.24 1.29 18.38
CA TRP A 254 7.34 0.15 18.34
C TRP A 254 5.92 0.60 17.98
N ASN A 255 5.15 -0.33 17.42
CA ASN A 255 3.73 -0.12 17.17
C ASN A 255 2.95 -0.75 18.32
N ALA A 256 2.16 0.06 19.01
CA ALA A 256 1.38 -0.42 20.16
C ALA A 256 0.15 -1.24 19.75
N ASN A 257 -0.34 -1.07 18.52
CA ASN A 257 -1.61 -1.63 18.06
C ASN A 257 -1.59 -2.16 16.62
N ALA A 258 -0.41 -2.47 16.09
CA ALA A 258 -0.31 -2.91 14.70
C ALA A 258 0.95 -3.74 14.45
N HIS A 259 0.85 -4.74 13.58
CA HIS A 259 2.01 -5.34 12.93
C HIS A 259 2.43 -4.46 11.75
N SER A 260 3.69 -4.53 11.33
CA SER A 260 4.21 -3.81 10.17
C SER A 260 4.83 -4.78 9.18
N VAL A 261 4.37 -4.74 7.94
CA VAL A 261 4.99 -5.42 6.80
C VAL A 261 5.76 -4.35 6.03
N ILE A 262 7.08 -4.43 6.04
CA ILE A 262 7.99 -3.43 5.49
C ILE A 262 8.63 -3.98 4.23
N TYR A 263 8.48 -3.28 3.10
CA TYR A 263 9.13 -3.61 1.84
C TYR A 263 10.14 -2.52 1.50
N ILE A 264 11.37 -2.92 1.19
CA ILE A 264 12.45 -1.99 0.85
C ILE A 264 12.33 -1.63 -0.63
N THR A 265 12.04 -0.36 -0.91
CA THR A 265 11.81 0.14 -2.26
C THR A 265 13.08 0.70 -2.91
N ARG A 266 14.11 1.01 -2.10
CA ARG A 266 15.38 1.52 -2.64
C ARG A 266 16.49 1.49 -1.58
N GLY A 267 17.71 1.22 -2.04
CA GLY A 267 18.91 1.29 -1.21
C GLY A 267 19.03 0.14 -0.24
N SER A 268 19.81 0.36 0.81
CA SER A 268 20.09 -0.68 1.80
C SER A 268 20.29 -0.08 3.18
N GLY A 269 20.21 -0.93 4.20
CA GLY A 269 20.41 -0.50 5.57
C GLY A 269 20.41 -1.65 6.55
N ARG A 270 20.81 -1.38 7.79
CA ARG A 270 20.75 -2.34 8.89
C ARG A 270 19.44 -2.16 9.66
N PHE A 271 18.75 -3.26 9.86
CA PHE A 271 17.59 -3.31 10.76
C PHE A 271 17.94 -4.15 11.96
N GLN A 272 17.50 -3.70 13.12
CA GLN A 272 17.57 -4.50 14.33
C GLN A 272 16.17 -4.53 14.94
N VAL A 273 15.61 -5.74 15.09
CA VAL A 273 14.27 -5.94 15.65
C VAL A 273 14.41 -6.70 16.97
N VAL A 274 13.79 -6.18 18.03
CA VAL A 274 13.87 -6.74 19.38
C VAL A 274 12.46 -7.07 19.87
N GLY A 275 12.28 -8.30 20.32
CA GLY A 275 11.02 -8.77 20.88
C GLY A 275 10.97 -8.67 22.41
N GLN A 276 9.96 -9.28 23.00
CA GLN A 276 9.68 -9.22 24.44
C GLN A 276 10.76 -9.86 25.32
N ALA A 277 11.44 -10.88 24.81
CA ALA A 277 12.44 -11.62 25.58
C ALA A 277 13.80 -10.90 25.68
N GLY A 278 13.88 -9.66 25.23
CA GLY A 278 15.12 -8.88 25.28
C GLY A 278 16.20 -9.32 24.30
N LYS A 279 15.89 -10.26 23.42
CA LYS A 279 16.82 -10.73 22.39
C LYS A 279 16.47 -10.12 21.04
N ALA A 280 17.49 -9.82 20.25
CA ALA A 280 17.27 -9.43 18.86
C ALA A 280 16.71 -10.63 18.09
N VAL A 281 15.50 -10.48 17.55
CA VAL A 281 14.89 -11.50 16.68
C VAL A 281 15.35 -11.35 15.25
N PHE A 282 15.87 -10.17 14.92
CA PHE A 282 16.55 -9.90 13.65
C PHE A 282 17.63 -8.85 13.88
N ASP A 283 18.79 -9.06 13.32
CA ASP A 283 19.86 -8.06 13.24
C ASP A 283 20.64 -8.31 11.96
N GLY A 284 20.39 -7.51 10.95
CA GLY A 284 21.01 -7.74 9.66
C GLY A 284 20.78 -6.61 8.67
N GLU A 285 21.45 -6.73 7.54
CA GLU A 285 21.30 -5.83 6.41
C GLU A 285 20.05 -6.20 5.61
N VAL A 286 19.32 -5.19 5.20
CA VAL A 286 18.18 -5.30 4.26
C VAL A 286 18.49 -4.48 3.02
N ARG A 287 17.97 -4.93 1.87
CA ARG A 287 18.23 -4.33 0.56
C ARG A 287 16.93 -4.21 -0.25
N GLU A 288 16.98 -3.38 -1.27
CA GLU A 288 15.90 -3.23 -2.24
C GLU A 288 15.33 -4.59 -2.67
N GLY A 289 14.00 -4.69 -2.71
CA GLY A 289 13.27 -5.90 -3.04
C GLY A 289 13.00 -6.84 -1.88
N GLN A 290 13.59 -6.61 -0.71
CA GLN A 290 13.38 -7.46 0.46
C GLN A 290 12.22 -6.98 1.32
N MET A 291 11.61 -7.92 2.03
CA MET A 291 10.50 -7.67 2.94
C MET A 291 10.87 -8.13 4.35
N ILE A 292 10.42 -7.36 5.35
CA ILE A 292 10.59 -7.73 6.75
C ILE A 292 9.28 -7.45 7.51
N ILE A 293 8.93 -8.33 8.42
CA ILE A 293 7.76 -8.18 9.29
C ILE A 293 8.21 -7.81 10.69
N VAL A 294 7.62 -6.75 11.23
CA VAL A 294 7.84 -6.32 12.61
C VAL A 294 6.51 -6.50 13.36
N PRO A 295 6.42 -7.50 14.26
CA PRO A 295 5.19 -7.71 15.02
C PRO A 295 4.84 -6.54 15.93
N GLN A 296 3.59 -6.48 16.33
CA GLN A 296 3.10 -5.55 17.33
C GLN A 296 3.95 -5.66 18.61
N ASN A 297 4.26 -4.54 19.22
CA ASN A 297 5.07 -4.41 20.45
C ASN A 297 6.55 -4.83 20.31
N PHE A 298 7.02 -5.14 19.09
CA PHE A 298 8.45 -5.32 18.84
C PHE A 298 9.07 -3.96 18.48
N ALA A 299 10.23 -3.68 19.04
CA ALA A 299 10.97 -2.45 18.74
C ALA A 299 11.88 -2.66 17.54
N VAL A 300 11.96 -1.65 16.66
CA VAL A 300 12.81 -1.70 15.47
C VAL A 300 13.65 -0.44 15.35
N ILE A 301 14.96 -0.64 15.11
CA ILE A 301 15.88 0.41 14.67
C ILE A 301 16.14 0.22 13.18
N LYS A 302 16.20 1.31 12.42
CA LYS A 302 16.57 1.31 11.01
C LYS A 302 17.71 2.28 10.79
N LYS A 303 18.80 1.81 10.20
CA LYS A 303 19.95 2.66 9.86
C LYS A 303 20.26 2.53 8.37
N ALA A 304 20.23 3.64 7.65
CA ALA A 304 20.56 3.65 6.23
C ALA A 304 22.07 3.44 6.02
N ASN A 305 22.40 2.80 4.91
CA ASN A 305 23.77 2.64 4.44
C ASN A 305 24.39 4.02 4.09
N ASP A 306 25.71 4.07 3.99
CA ASP A 306 26.46 5.29 3.67
C ASP A 306 26.56 5.56 2.15
N GLU A 307 26.19 4.60 1.31
CA GLU A 307 26.31 4.74 -0.15
C GLU A 307 25.06 5.37 -0.80
N GLU A 308 23.86 4.87 -0.49
CA GLU A 308 22.63 5.24 -1.21
C GLU A 308 21.50 5.78 -0.32
N GLY A 309 21.53 5.51 0.97
CA GLY A 309 20.39 5.76 1.83
C GLY A 309 19.42 4.56 1.82
N LEU A 310 18.19 4.78 2.29
CA LEU A 310 17.21 3.71 2.44
C LEU A 310 15.80 4.25 2.26
N GLU A 311 15.01 3.60 1.41
CA GLU A 311 13.59 3.92 1.26
C GLU A 311 12.76 2.64 1.46
N TRP A 312 11.61 2.80 2.12
CA TRP A 312 10.69 1.68 2.34
C TRP A 312 9.25 2.15 2.29
N ILE A 313 8.36 1.20 1.99
CA ILE A 313 6.93 1.30 2.27
C ILE A 313 6.61 0.27 3.35
N SER A 314 5.83 0.67 4.34
CA SER A 314 5.37 -0.22 5.40
C SER A 314 3.85 -0.21 5.43
N PHE A 315 3.24 -1.38 5.35
CA PHE A 315 1.80 -1.54 5.60
C PHE A 315 1.61 -1.97 7.04
N LYS A 316 0.59 -1.43 7.69
CA LYS A 316 0.30 -1.70 9.09
C LYS A 316 -1.13 -2.24 9.25
N THR A 317 -1.30 -3.20 10.17
CA THR A 317 -2.56 -3.90 10.40
C THR A 317 -3.54 -3.12 11.28
N ASN A 318 -3.49 -1.80 11.18
CA ASN A 318 -4.41 -0.89 11.86
C ASN A 318 -4.47 0.40 11.05
N ASP A 319 -5.66 0.93 10.85
CA ASP A 319 -5.86 2.15 10.06
C ASP A 319 -5.36 3.41 10.77
N ASN A 320 -5.10 3.33 12.07
CA ASN A 320 -4.53 4.42 12.87
C ASN A 320 -3.44 3.85 13.80
N ALA A 321 -2.35 3.38 13.22
CA ALA A 321 -1.26 2.75 13.96
C ALA A 321 -0.56 3.74 14.89
N ILE A 322 -0.43 3.37 16.15
CA ILE A 322 0.24 4.16 17.19
C ILE A 322 1.72 3.76 17.21
N VAL A 323 2.56 4.66 16.72
CA VAL A 323 4.02 4.45 16.65
C VAL A 323 4.70 5.31 17.71
N THR A 324 5.37 4.66 18.68
CA THR A 324 6.01 5.32 19.81
C THR A 324 7.53 5.20 19.70
N PRO A 325 8.28 6.31 19.70
CA PRO A 325 9.75 6.27 19.76
C PRO A 325 10.27 6.05 21.18
N LEU A 326 11.36 5.29 21.29
CA LEU A 326 12.08 5.07 22.55
C LEU A 326 13.13 6.15 22.79
N ALA A 327 13.63 6.82 21.76
CA ALA A 327 14.66 7.85 21.83
C ALA A 327 14.26 9.08 21.04
N GLY A 328 14.80 10.24 21.38
CA GLY A 328 14.52 11.51 20.74
C GLY A 328 13.51 12.37 21.47
N ARG A 329 13.19 13.52 20.86
CA ARG A 329 12.40 14.58 21.50
C ARG A 329 11.00 14.15 21.96
N LEU A 330 10.37 13.20 21.26
CA LEU A 330 9.01 12.74 21.54
C LEU A 330 9.01 11.32 22.17
N SER A 331 10.11 10.92 22.77
CA SER A 331 10.30 9.54 23.23
C SER A 331 9.74 9.27 24.63
N ALA A 332 9.49 8.00 24.88
CA ALA A 332 9.10 7.50 26.18
C ALA A 332 10.15 7.85 27.25
N LEU A 333 11.45 7.68 26.93
CA LEU A 333 12.52 7.99 27.88
C LEU A 333 12.54 9.46 28.23
N ARG A 334 12.32 10.36 27.28
CA ARG A 334 12.28 11.80 27.55
C ARG A 334 11.11 12.20 28.45
N ALA A 335 10.01 11.47 28.36
CA ALA A 335 8.82 11.76 29.17
C ALA A 335 8.97 11.32 30.65
N MET A 336 9.86 10.38 30.95
CA MET A 336 10.04 9.88 32.33
C MET A 336 10.76 10.91 33.22
N PRO A 337 10.45 10.99 34.53
CA PRO A 337 11.25 11.78 35.46
C PRO A 337 12.70 11.34 35.53
N GLU A 338 13.62 12.28 35.81
CA GLU A 338 15.05 11.98 35.92
C GLU A 338 15.30 10.92 37.02
N GLU A 339 14.63 11.05 38.13
CA GLU A 339 14.76 10.14 39.28
C GLU A 339 14.40 8.70 38.93
N VAL A 340 13.39 8.52 38.06
CA VAL A 340 13.01 7.19 37.56
C VAL A 340 14.13 6.60 36.71
N LEU A 341 14.71 7.40 35.80
CA LEU A 341 15.82 6.92 34.96
C LEU A 341 17.07 6.61 35.78
N MET A 342 17.39 7.47 36.74
CA MET A 342 18.54 7.26 37.65
C MET A 342 18.39 5.92 38.40
N SER A 343 17.22 5.69 38.97
CA SER A 343 16.98 4.48 39.77
C SER A 343 16.85 3.23 38.94
N ALA A 344 16.17 3.32 37.77
CA ALA A 344 15.91 2.16 36.91
C ALA A 344 17.16 1.66 36.20
N TYR A 345 18.06 2.56 35.82
CA TYR A 345 19.25 2.22 35.05
C TYR A 345 20.55 2.31 35.82
N ASP A 346 20.49 2.68 37.11
CA ASP A 346 21.66 2.90 37.99
C ASP A 346 22.68 3.86 37.34
N ILE A 347 22.19 5.04 36.92
CA ILE A 347 23.00 6.05 36.22
C ILE A 347 22.98 7.38 36.96
N SER A 348 23.97 8.21 36.68
CA SER A 348 24.07 9.56 37.27
C SER A 348 22.95 10.47 36.73
N ARG A 349 22.66 11.57 37.47
CA ARG A 349 21.71 12.60 37.01
C ARG A 349 22.16 13.21 35.67
N GLU A 350 23.48 13.39 35.48
CA GLU A 350 24.02 13.90 34.23
C GLU A 350 23.71 12.95 33.09
N ASP A 351 23.89 11.64 33.25
CA ASP A 351 23.60 10.64 32.22
C ASP A 351 22.10 10.58 31.93
N ALA A 352 21.26 10.68 32.95
CA ALA A 352 19.81 10.72 32.79
C ALA A 352 19.39 11.93 31.92
N ARG A 353 19.99 13.11 32.18
CA ARG A 353 19.75 14.32 31.38
C ARG A 353 20.26 14.14 29.95
N ASN A 354 21.44 13.55 29.78
CA ASN A 354 22.00 13.29 28.46
C ASN A 354 21.08 12.37 27.64
N LEU A 355 20.56 11.28 28.24
CA LEU A 355 19.60 10.39 27.60
C LEU A 355 18.33 11.13 27.17
N LYS A 356 17.85 12.07 27.98
CA LYS A 356 16.62 12.80 27.72
C LYS A 356 16.80 13.91 26.69
N PHE A 357 17.89 14.67 26.74
CA PHE A 357 17.96 15.97 26.08
C PHE A 357 19.08 16.14 25.04
N LYS A 358 20.04 15.22 25.00
CA LYS A 358 21.19 15.36 24.06
C LYS A 358 20.78 15.21 22.60
N ARG A 359 19.67 14.51 22.32
CA ARG A 359 19.06 14.41 20.97
C ARG A 359 17.79 15.23 20.91
N GLU A 360 17.78 16.22 20.02
CA GLU A 360 16.62 17.11 19.82
C GLU A 360 15.73 16.68 18.67
N GLU A 361 16.22 15.79 17.78
CA GLU A 361 15.44 15.25 16.69
C GLU A 361 14.30 14.34 17.24
N SER A 362 13.21 14.23 16.49
CA SER A 362 12.04 13.46 16.96
C SER A 362 12.21 11.94 16.75
N ARG A 363 12.19 11.48 15.53
CA ARG A 363 12.28 10.05 15.18
C ARG A 363 13.42 9.75 14.22
N ILE A 364 13.74 10.69 13.34
CA ILE A 364 14.83 10.55 12.37
C ILE A 364 16.02 11.38 12.87
N MET A 365 17.14 10.70 13.00
CA MET A 365 18.39 11.27 13.52
C MET A 365 19.44 11.31 12.43
N SER A 366 20.09 12.45 12.28
CA SER A 366 21.26 12.57 11.43
C SER A 366 22.45 11.82 12.05
N SER A 367 23.34 11.30 11.21
CA SER A 367 24.54 10.62 11.70
C SER A 367 25.47 11.61 12.43
N THR A 368 25.96 11.19 13.58
CA THR A 368 26.99 11.92 14.32
C THR A 368 28.39 11.34 14.10
N SER A 369 28.48 10.15 13.49
CA SER A 369 29.77 9.50 13.29
C SER A 369 30.33 9.83 11.90
N ARG A 370 31.60 10.25 11.88
CA ARG A 370 32.38 10.46 10.65
C ARG A 370 33.02 9.17 10.14
N ARG A 371 32.81 8.02 10.81
CA ARG A 371 33.39 6.73 10.41
C ARG A 371 32.30 5.67 10.28
N SER A 372 32.21 5.07 9.11
CA SER A 372 31.43 3.86 8.93
C SER A 372 32.18 2.67 9.54
N SER A 373 31.60 2.04 10.56
CA SER A 373 32.07 0.73 10.96
C SER A 373 31.36 -0.32 10.08
N ARG A 374 32.10 -1.03 9.27
CA ARG A 374 31.58 -2.21 8.57
C ARG A 374 31.34 -3.30 9.63
N TYR A 375 30.09 -3.63 9.87
CA TYR A 375 29.73 -4.74 10.74
C TYR A 375 29.67 -6.03 9.89
N PRO A 376 30.24 -7.13 10.37
CA PRO A 376 30.10 -8.39 9.65
C PRO A 376 28.65 -8.85 9.70
N SER A 377 28.08 -9.12 8.54
CA SER A 377 26.74 -9.69 8.41
C SER A 377 26.79 -11.18 8.79
N ARG A 378 26.05 -11.58 9.79
CA ARG A 378 25.76 -13.00 10.04
C ARG A 378 24.53 -13.38 9.23
N PRO A 379 24.63 -14.33 8.31
CA PRO A 379 23.43 -14.81 7.62
C PRO A 379 22.54 -15.60 8.59
N TRP A 380 21.27 -15.27 8.63
CA TRP A 380 20.28 -15.96 9.46
C TRP A 380 19.51 -16.99 8.65
N PRO A 381 19.20 -18.15 9.23
CA PRO A 381 18.34 -19.12 8.55
C PRO A 381 16.90 -18.58 8.42
N ILE A 382 16.32 -18.78 7.26
CA ILE A 382 14.95 -18.39 6.91
C ILE A 382 13.90 -19.08 7.80
N GLU A 383 14.26 -20.18 8.44
CA GLU A 383 13.39 -20.98 9.30
C GLU A 383 12.80 -20.22 10.51
N TYR A 384 13.55 -19.28 11.09
CA TYR A 384 13.09 -18.55 12.28
C TYR A 384 11.96 -17.55 11.99
N ALA A 385 11.92 -16.96 10.82
CA ALA A 385 10.85 -16.04 10.45
C ALA A 385 9.51 -16.75 10.29
N LEU A 386 9.53 -17.99 9.80
CA LEU A 386 8.34 -18.82 9.65
C LEU A 386 7.78 -19.32 11.00
N ASP A 387 8.64 -19.60 11.96
CA ASP A 387 8.20 -20.07 13.28
C ASP A 387 7.54 -18.95 14.11
N VAL A 388 8.00 -17.71 13.97
CA VAL A 388 7.35 -16.55 14.61
C VAL A 388 5.95 -16.34 14.01
N ILE A 389 5.80 -16.49 12.70
CA ILE A 389 4.50 -16.38 12.03
C ILE A 389 3.56 -17.51 12.49
N LYS A 390 4.07 -18.74 12.59
CA LYS A 390 3.28 -19.90 13.05
C LYS A 390 2.83 -19.79 14.50
N SER A 391 3.60 -19.15 15.36
CA SER A 391 3.24 -18.96 16.78
C SER A 391 2.20 -17.84 16.97
N MET A 392 1.91 -17.07 15.93
CA MET A 392 0.96 -15.95 15.97
C MET A 392 -0.39 -16.29 15.31
N MET A 393 -0.49 -17.42 14.65
CA MET A 393 -1.72 -17.96 14.07
C MET A 393 -2.38 -18.98 15.02
#